data_e0be47cbf1cae90e30c6b12c96a0ce28
#
_entry.id   e0be47cbf1cae90e30c6b12c96a0ce28
#
_cell.length_a   1.000
_cell.length_b   1.000
_cell.length_c   1.000
_cell.angle_alpha   90.00
_cell.angle_beta   90.00
_cell.angle_gamma   90.00
#
_symmetry.space_group_name_H-M   'P 1'
#
loop_
_entity.id
_entity.type
_entity.pdbx_description
1 polymer ?
#
loop_
_entity_poly.entity_id
_entity_poly.type
_entity_poly.pdbx_seq_one_letter_code
_entity_poly.pdbx_strand_id
1 'polypeptide(L)'
;MSYRCLMIVNPARIRCKNEQLLIETEEVHSVPIEDISAIVLESRQSTITTAAMAALAQNGVVTFWCDETHLPCGISLPFAQHSRQLGVLRWQMELTLPAKKRMWQQVVTAKIQNQAECLALCGKTQEAAFLFGRAKAVTSGDKDNVEASAAAYYFPALFGEGYTRR
;
A
#
# COMPACT_ATOMS: atom_id res chain seq x y z
N MET A 1 -2.14 -3.93 18.43
CA MET A 1 -1.69 -3.36 17.14
C MET A 1 -2.64 -3.86 16.07
N SER A 2 -3.30 -2.95 15.36
CA SER A 2 -4.14 -3.30 14.21
C SER A 2 -3.26 -3.86 13.10
N TYR A 3 -3.65 -4.99 12.50
CA TYR A 3 -2.81 -5.72 11.54
C TYR A 3 -3.58 -6.17 10.30
N ARG A 4 -4.90 -6.04 10.29
CA ARG A 4 -5.74 -6.49 9.18
C ARG A 4 -5.95 -5.35 8.17
N CYS A 5 -5.70 -5.65 6.90
CA CYS A 5 -6.18 -4.85 5.80
C CYS A 5 -7.36 -5.59 5.15
N LEU A 6 -8.53 -4.95 5.12
CA LEU A 6 -9.74 -5.52 4.52
C LEU A 6 -9.92 -4.97 3.12
N MET A 7 -10.19 -5.85 2.17
CA MET A 7 -10.53 -5.47 0.79
C MET A 7 -11.95 -5.92 0.47
N ILE A 8 -12.83 -4.98 0.17
CA ILE A 8 -14.25 -5.22 -0.10
C ILE A 8 -14.45 -5.19 -1.62
N VAL A 9 -14.34 -6.36 -2.23
CA VAL A 9 -14.41 -6.54 -3.70
C VAL A 9 -15.83 -6.78 -4.21
N ASN A 10 -16.72 -7.32 -3.37
CA ASN A 10 -18.11 -7.59 -3.70
C ASN A 10 -19.04 -6.52 -3.11
N PRO A 11 -20.23 -6.29 -3.70
CA PRO A 11 -21.25 -5.44 -3.09
C PRO A 11 -21.53 -5.86 -1.66
N ALA A 12 -21.42 -4.91 -0.73
CA ALA A 12 -21.62 -5.16 0.70
C ALA A 12 -22.27 -3.98 1.38
N ARG A 13 -23.03 -4.25 2.44
CA ARG A 13 -23.51 -3.25 3.38
C ARG A 13 -22.63 -3.27 4.62
N ILE A 14 -21.98 -2.13 4.89
CA ILE A 14 -21.00 -2.01 5.97
C ILE A 14 -21.59 -1.14 7.09
N ARG A 15 -21.64 -1.69 8.28
CA ARG A 15 -22.12 -0.99 9.47
C ARG A 15 -21.29 -1.36 10.69
N CYS A 16 -21.43 -0.58 11.76
CA CYS A 16 -20.77 -0.84 13.05
C CYS A 16 -21.81 -1.21 14.10
N LYS A 17 -21.50 -2.22 14.92
CA LYS A 17 -22.28 -2.58 16.13
C LYS A 17 -21.34 -3.20 17.15
N ASN A 18 -21.39 -2.74 18.41
CA ASN A 18 -20.62 -3.29 19.54
C ASN A 18 -19.11 -3.39 19.21
N GLU A 19 -18.52 -2.32 18.69
CA GLU A 19 -17.09 -2.23 18.30
C GLU A 19 -16.66 -3.25 17.23
N GLN A 20 -17.64 -3.87 16.57
CA GLN A 20 -17.42 -4.76 15.44
C GLN A 20 -17.83 -4.06 14.14
N LEU A 21 -17.03 -4.20 13.11
CA LEU A 21 -17.41 -3.89 11.75
C LEU A 21 -18.18 -5.09 11.18
N LEU A 22 -19.42 -4.85 10.80
CA LEU A 22 -20.28 -5.86 10.17
C LEU A 22 -20.28 -5.63 8.67
N ILE A 23 -19.88 -6.64 7.91
CA ILE A 23 -19.83 -6.63 6.44
C ILE A 23 -20.89 -7.64 5.98
N GLU A 24 -21.98 -7.13 5.47
CA GLU A 24 -23.13 -7.92 5.02
C GLU A 24 -23.05 -8.08 3.50
N THR A 25 -22.86 -9.32 3.07
CA THR A 25 -22.94 -9.78 1.69
C THR A 25 -24.09 -10.81 1.62
N GLU A 26 -23.86 -11.98 1.05
CA GLU A 26 -24.74 -13.16 1.22
C GLU A 26 -24.66 -13.70 2.65
N GLU A 27 -23.51 -13.53 3.27
CA GLU A 27 -23.25 -13.85 4.68
C GLU A 27 -22.86 -12.58 5.44
N VAL A 28 -22.98 -12.63 6.78
CA VAL A 28 -22.56 -11.53 7.66
C VAL A 28 -21.21 -11.86 8.28
N HIS A 29 -20.21 -11.09 7.92
CA HIS A 29 -18.88 -11.17 8.52
C HIS A 29 -18.73 -10.09 9.59
N SER A 30 -18.16 -10.44 10.74
CA SER A 30 -17.89 -9.53 11.84
C SER A 30 -16.40 -9.47 12.12
N VAL A 31 -15.85 -8.27 12.16
CA VAL A 31 -14.42 -8.04 12.42
C VAL A 31 -14.27 -6.97 13.52
N PRO A 32 -13.50 -7.24 14.60
CA PRO A 32 -13.20 -6.22 15.60
C PRO A 32 -12.52 -5.01 14.96
N ILE A 33 -13.02 -3.80 15.24
CA ILE A 33 -12.48 -2.58 14.60
C ILE A 33 -11.03 -2.35 15.03
N GLU A 34 -10.66 -2.69 16.24
CA GLU A 34 -9.29 -2.58 16.78
C GLU A 34 -8.25 -3.40 16.00
N ASP A 35 -8.67 -4.48 15.33
CA ASP A 35 -7.79 -5.31 14.51
C ASP A 35 -7.52 -4.71 13.13
N ILE A 36 -8.33 -3.74 12.69
CA ILE A 36 -8.30 -3.22 11.33
C ILE A 36 -7.31 -2.04 11.26
N SER A 37 -6.36 -2.12 10.34
CA SER A 37 -5.44 -1.01 10.03
C SER A 37 -5.92 -0.18 8.84
N ALA A 38 -6.50 -0.84 7.84
CA ALA A 38 -6.99 -0.19 6.64
C ALA A 38 -8.16 -0.95 6.02
N ILE A 39 -9.00 -0.24 5.28
CA ILE A 39 -10.08 -0.80 4.46
C ILE A 39 -9.95 -0.24 3.04
N VAL A 40 -10.05 -1.11 2.06
CA VAL A 40 -10.15 -0.75 0.65
C VAL A 40 -11.55 -1.11 0.15
N LEU A 41 -12.33 -0.10 -0.21
CA LEU A 41 -13.65 -0.26 -0.82
C LEU A 41 -13.48 -0.28 -2.34
N GLU A 42 -13.32 -1.45 -2.89
CA GLU A 42 -13.16 -1.65 -4.34
C GLU A 42 -14.52 -1.69 -5.04
N SER A 43 -15.49 -2.36 -4.43
CA SER A 43 -16.85 -2.43 -4.97
C SER A 43 -17.58 -1.10 -4.85
N ARG A 44 -17.92 -0.49 -5.99
CA ARG A 44 -18.67 0.76 -6.09
C ARG A 44 -20.14 0.65 -5.68
N GLN A 45 -20.67 -0.57 -5.55
CA GLN A 45 -22.03 -0.83 -5.11
C GLN A 45 -22.13 -1.06 -3.59
N SER A 46 -21.02 -1.02 -2.89
CA SER A 46 -21.00 -1.14 -1.43
C SER A 46 -21.55 0.14 -0.78
N THR A 47 -22.22 -0.04 0.35
CA THR A 47 -22.73 1.06 1.19
C THR A 47 -22.09 1.01 2.56
N ILE A 48 -21.74 2.16 3.10
CA ILE A 48 -21.19 2.28 4.45
C ILE A 48 -21.96 3.32 5.24
N THR A 49 -22.30 3.02 6.49
CA THR A 49 -22.98 3.97 7.35
C THR A 49 -22.01 5.03 7.89
N THR A 50 -22.49 6.26 8.10
CA THR A 50 -21.66 7.31 8.74
C THR A 50 -21.22 6.93 10.14
N ALA A 51 -22.00 6.14 10.88
CA ALA A 51 -21.60 5.59 12.16
C ALA A 51 -20.39 4.65 12.05
N ALA A 52 -20.36 3.79 11.01
CA ALA A 52 -19.20 2.94 10.74
C ALA A 52 -17.97 3.77 10.34
N MET A 53 -18.14 4.78 9.48
CA MET A 53 -17.05 5.70 9.12
C MET A 53 -16.48 6.42 10.34
N ALA A 54 -17.35 6.91 11.24
CA ALA A 54 -16.91 7.56 12.47
C ALA A 54 -16.15 6.60 13.39
N ALA A 55 -16.66 5.38 13.58
CA ALA A 55 -15.99 4.36 14.41
C ALA A 55 -14.63 3.95 13.84
N LEU A 56 -14.52 3.77 12.53
CA LEU A 56 -13.26 3.50 11.85
C LEU A 56 -12.25 4.65 12.07
N ALA A 57 -12.68 5.89 11.85
CA ALA A 57 -11.83 7.06 12.04
C ALA A 57 -11.37 7.20 13.50
N GLN A 58 -12.24 6.97 14.50
CA GLN A 58 -11.91 7.00 15.92
C GLN A 58 -10.86 5.95 16.31
N ASN A 59 -10.86 4.79 15.64
CA ASN A 59 -9.90 3.72 15.86
C ASN A 59 -8.66 3.83 14.96
N GLY A 60 -8.48 4.90 14.21
CA GLY A 60 -7.29 5.11 13.39
C GLY A 60 -7.27 4.37 12.07
N VAL A 61 -8.38 3.80 11.67
CA VAL A 61 -8.48 3.02 10.43
C VAL A 61 -8.52 3.96 9.24
N VAL A 62 -7.62 3.69 8.28
CA VAL A 62 -7.61 4.40 6.99
C VAL A 62 -8.57 3.71 6.03
N THR A 63 -9.44 4.49 5.35
CA THR A 63 -10.37 3.95 4.37
C THR A 63 -10.07 4.51 2.99
N PHE A 64 -9.86 3.62 2.02
CA PHE A 64 -9.69 3.95 0.60
C PHE A 64 -10.94 3.55 -0.17
N TRP A 65 -11.30 4.31 -1.19
CA TRP A 65 -12.30 3.90 -2.20
C TRP A 65 -11.72 4.02 -3.59
N CYS A 66 -12.16 3.11 -4.45
CA CYS A 66 -11.66 2.94 -5.80
C CYS A 66 -12.65 3.48 -6.85
N ASP A 67 -12.11 3.85 -7.99
CA ASP A 67 -12.85 4.22 -9.19
C ASP A 67 -13.27 2.99 -10.02
N GLU A 68 -13.78 3.23 -11.24
CA GLU A 68 -14.20 2.18 -12.17
C GLU A 68 -13.05 1.35 -12.73
N THR A 69 -11.81 1.82 -12.59
CA THR A 69 -10.60 1.10 -13.01
C THR A 69 -9.95 0.32 -11.87
N HIS A 70 -10.66 0.22 -10.74
CA HIS A 70 -10.20 -0.41 -9.48
C HIS A 70 -8.98 0.28 -8.85
N LEU A 71 -8.70 1.53 -9.23
CA LEU A 71 -7.62 2.32 -8.65
C LEU A 71 -8.15 3.18 -7.50
N PRO A 72 -7.39 3.30 -6.39
CA PRO A 72 -7.76 4.21 -5.30
C PRO A 72 -7.86 5.65 -5.80
N CYS A 73 -9.05 6.25 -5.69
CA CYS A 73 -9.32 7.62 -6.09
C CYS A 73 -9.64 8.55 -4.92
N GLY A 74 -9.87 7.99 -3.73
CA GLY A 74 -10.14 8.77 -2.54
C GLY A 74 -9.71 8.08 -1.25
N ILE A 75 -9.53 8.88 -0.19
CA ILE A 75 -9.07 8.42 1.12
C ILE A 75 -9.81 9.16 2.24
N SER A 76 -10.23 8.42 3.28
CA SER A 76 -10.65 8.97 4.56
C SER A 76 -9.60 8.70 5.61
N LEU A 77 -9.18 9.76 6.28
CA LEU A 77 -8.21 9.72 7.37
C LEU A 77 -8.84 10.20 8.67
N PRO A 78 -8.40 9.68 9.83
CA PRO A 78 -8.77 10.24 11.12
C PRO A 78 -8.41 11.72 11.22
N PHE A 79 -9.38 12.56 11.62
CA PHE A 79 -9.19 14.01 11.64
C PHE A 79 -8.24 14.49 12.75
N ALA A 80 -8.20 13.82 13.89
CA ALA A 80 -7.57 14.35 15.09
C ALA A 80 -6.80 13.33 15.94
N GLN A 81 -6.15 12.34 15.34
CA GLN A 81 -5.51 11.29 16.13
C GLN A 81 -4.09 11.61 16.64
N HIS A 82 -3.43 12.65 16.12
CA HIS A 82 -2.10 13.02 16.56
C HIS A 82 -1.93 14.52 16.79
N SER A 83 -1.76 14.92 18.04
CA SER A 83 -1.32 16.27 18.41
C SER A 83 0.00 16.68 17.73
N ARG A 84 0.77 15.71 17.22
CA ARG A 84 2.07 15.92 16.57
C ARG A 84 1.98 15.92 15.02
N GLN A 85 0.79 15.75 14.41
CA GLN A 85 0.65 15.63 12.95
C GLN A 85 1.26 16.85 12.22
N LEU A 86 0.98 18.04 12.69
CA LEU A 86 1.54 19.27 12.13
C LEU A 86 3.07 19.33 12.30
N GLY A 87 3.59 18.86 13.42
CA GLY A 87 5.03 18.79 13.67
C GLY A 87 5.73 17.81 12.72
N VAL A 88 5.14 16.64 12.51
CA VAL A 88 5.66 15.63 11.56
C VAL A 88 5.64 16.18 10.13
N LEU A 89 4.55 16.84 9.72
CA LEU A 89 4.45 17.45 8.40
C LEU A 89 5.52 18.54 8.19
N ARG A 90 5.70 19.44 9.18
CA ARG A 90 6.78 20.45 9.14
C ARG A 90 8.14 19.80 9.01
N TRP A 91 8.44 18.81 9.83
CA TRP A 91 9.69 18.06 9.77
C TRP A 91 9.92 17.41 8.39
N GLN A 92 8.87 16.83 7.77
CA GLN A 92 8.96 16.27 6.42
C GLN A 92 9.26 17.36 5.37
N MET A 93 8.66 18.55 5.51
CA MET A 93 8.92 19.67 4.61
C MET A 93 10.35 20.22 4.76
N GLU A 94 10.88 20.23 5.99
CA GLU A 94 12.21 20.73 6.33
C GLU A 94 13.34 19.74 6.05
N LEU A 95 13.02 18.49 5.63
CA LEU A 95 14.03 17.50 5.28
C LEU A 95 15.01 18.05 4.23
N THR A 96 16.29 18.00 4.55
CA THR A 96 17.36 18.44 3.64
C THR A 96 17.42 17.56 2.39
N LEU A 97 17.86 18.13 1.28
CA LEU A 97 18.00 17.38 0.03
C LEU A 97 18.90 16.13 0.16
N PRO A 98 20.04 16.15 0.88
CA PRO A 98 20.82 14.95 1.13
C PRO A 98 20.07 13.87 1.91
N ALA A 99 19.23 14.26 2.89
CA ALA A 99 18.41 13.31 3.63
C ALA A 99 17.36 12.65 2.72
N LYS A 100 16.64 13.44 1.93
CA LYS A 100 15.67 12.95 0.93
C LYS A 100 16.31 11.96 -0.04
N LYS A 101 17.52 12.28 -0.54
CA LYS A 101 18.26 11.41 -1.47
C LYS A 101 18.69 10.09 -0.83
N ARG A 102 19.12 10.09 0.44
CA ARG A 102 19.45 8.86 1.17
C ARG A 102 18.23 7.99 1.42
N MET A 103 17.12 8.60 1.84
CA MET A 103 15.85 7.87 2.03
C MET A 103 15.37 7.26 0.71
N TRP A 104 15.44 8.00 -0.39
CA TRP A 104 15.09 7.49 -1.72
C TRP A 104 15.96 6.32 -2.13
N GLN A 105 17.27 6.40 -1.92
CA GLN A 105 18.19 5.30 -2.16
C GLN A 105 17.77 4.03 -1.41
N GLN A 106 17.41 4.15 -0.12
CA GLN A 106 16.97 2.99 0.67
C GLN A 106 15.69 2.38 0.12
N VAL A 107 14.71 3.21 -0.27
CA VAL A 107 13.43 2.76 -0.85
C VAL A 107 13.68 2.01 -2.16
N VAL A 108 14.49 2.57 -3.06
CA VAL A 108 14.81 1.94 -4.35
C VAL A 108 15.57 0.64 -4.14
N THR A 109 16.57 0.63 -3.26
CA THR A 109 17.34 -0.58 -2.94
C THR A 109 16.42 -1.69 -2.43
N ALA A 110 15.57 -1.41 -1.44
CA ALA A 110 14.64 -2.39 -0.89
C ALA A 110 13.63 -2.89 -1.94
N LYS A 111 13.13 -2.01 -2.79
CA LYS A 111 12.24 -2.38 -3.90
C LYS A 111 12.89 -3.39 -4.84
N ILE A 112 14.12 -3.13 -5.28
CA ILE A 112 14.84 -4.02 -6.20
C ILE A 112 15.17 -5.35 -5.50
N GLN A 113 15.53 -5.35 -4.22
CA GLN A 113 15.75 -6.56 -3.43
C GLN A 113 14.48 -7.42 -3.36
N ASN A 114 13.32 -6.82 -3.06
CA ASN A 114 12.05 -7.54 -3.03
C ASN A 114 11.66 -8.11 -4.40
N GLN A 115 11.95 -7.40 -5.48
CA GLN A 115 11.77 -7.92 -6.84
C GLN A 115 12.69 -9.13 -7.10
N ALA A 116 13.96 -9.07 -6.67
CA ALA A 116 14.88 -10.18 -6.78
C ALA A 116 14.41 -11.41 -5.98
N GLU A 117 13.98 -11.20 -4.74
CA GLU A 117 13.43 -12.27 -3.91
C GLU A 117 12.19 -12.91 -4.55
N CYS A 118 11.30 -12.11 -5.11
CA CYS A 118 10.13 -12.61 -5.83
C CYS A 118 10.54 -13.51 -7.00
N LEU A 119 11.52 -13.12 -7.81
CA LEU A 119 12.05 -13.96 -8.90
C LEU A 119 12.67 -15.24 -8.38
N ALA A 120 13.43 -15.19 -7.28
CA ALA A 120 14.02 -16.36 -6.65
C ALA A 120 12.95 -17.36 -6.18
N LEU A 121 11.88 -16.87 -5.55
CA LEU A 121 10.73 -17.70 -5.14
C LEU A 121 10.01 -18.34 -6.34
N CYS A 122 10.02 -17.67 -7.49
CA CYS A 122 9.49 -18.20 -8.75
C CYS A 122 10.49 -19.13 -9.49
N GLY A 123 11.60 -19.53 -8.88
CA GLY A 123 12.63 -20.40 -9.46
C GLY A 123 13.56 -19.72 -10.47
N LYS A 124 13.47 -18.40 -10.64
CA LYS A 124 14.25 -17.60 -11.61
C LYS A 124 15.55 -17.08 -10.95
N THR A 125 16.44 -18.00 -10.59
CA THR A 125 17.63 -17.71 -9.76
C THR A 125 18.67 -16.83 -10.44
N GLN A 126 18.84 -16.95 -11.78
CA GLN A 126 19.79 -16.13 -12.52
C GLN A 126 19.32 -14.67 -12.60
N GLU A 127 18.04 -14.47 -12.91
CA GLU A 127 17.40 -13.17 -12.98
C GLU A 127 17.37 -12.50 -11.59
N ALA A 128 17.12 -13.27 -10.54
CA ALA A 128 17.20 -12.81 -9.17
C ALA A 128 18.61 -12.31 -8.82
N ALA A 129 19.65 -13.09 -9.16
CA ALA A 129 21.04 -12.72 -8.91
C ALA A 129 21.44 -11.41 -9.63
N PHE A 130 20.96 -11.22 -10.86
CA PHE A 130 21.14 -9.98 -11.60
C PHE A 130 20.54 -8.79 -10.87
N LEU A 131 19.29 -8.88 -10.38
CA LEU A 131 18.62 -7.80 -9.64
C LEU A 131 19.27 -7.54 -8.28
N PHE A 132 19.75 -8.56 -7.55
CA PHE A 132 20.52 -8.34 -6.34
C PHE A 132 21.81 -7.55 -6.61
N GLY A 133 22.47 -7.79 -7.75
CA GLY A 133 23.61 -6.99 -8.21
C GLY A 133 23.21 -5.53 -8.48
N ARG A 134 22.07 -5.32 -9.15
CA ARG A 134 21.55 -3.97 -9.43
C ARG A 134 21.18 -3.21 -8.15
N ALA A 135 20.61 -3.88 -7.15
CA ALA A 135 20.28 -3.27 -5.87
C ALA A 135 21.50 -2.65 -5.16
N LYS A 136 22.67 -3.29 -5.28
CA LYS A 136 23.94 -2.79 -4.72
C LYS A 136 24.48 -1.57 -5.47
N ALA A 137 24.08 -1.36 -6.71
CA ALA A 137 24.54 -0.25 -7.56
C ALA A 137 23.72 1.04 -7.36
N VAL A 138 22.66 1.03 -6.55
CA VAL A 138 21.83 2.20 -6.32
C VAL A 138 22.60 3.26 -5.56
N THR A 139 22.80 4.42 -6.20
CA THR A 139 23.48 5.58 -5.62
C THR A 139 22.51 6.53 -4.93
N SER A 140 23.04 7.49 -4.17
CA SER A 140 22.23 8.48 -3.47
C SER A 140 21.33 9.28 -4.41
N GLY A 141 20.01 9.14 -4.22
CA GLY A 141 18.99 9.76 -5.07
C GLY A 141 18.74 9.04 -6.38
N ASP A 142 19.29 7.83 -6.56
CA ASP A 142 19.16 6.99 -7.76
C ASP A 142 19.45 7.77 -9.07
N LYS A 143 20.60 8.45 -9.12
CA LYS A 143 20.99 9.32 -10.24
C LYS A 143 21.01 8.59 -11.59
N ASP A 144 21.37 7.31 -11.56
CA ASP A 144 21.52 6.48 -12.76
C ASP A 144 20.20 5.79 -13.14
N ASN A 145 19.10 6.13 -12.46
CA ASN A 145 17.76 5.57 -12.68
C ASN A 145 17.77 4.02 -12.69
N VAL A 146 18.46 3.45 -11.69
CA VAL A 146 18.59 1.99 -11.53
C VAL A 146 17.23 1.35 -11.30
N GLU A 147 16.31 2.09 -10.64
CA GLU A 147 14.94 1.67 -10.41
C GLU A 147 14.21 1.33 -11.72
N ALA A 148 14.23 2.24 -12.69
CA ALA A 148 13.54 2.03 -13.96
C ALA A 148 14.15 0.86 -14.76
N SER A 149 15.48 0.76 -14.78
CA SER A 149 16.17 -0.34 -15.46
C SER A 149 15.91 -1.69 -14.79
N ALA A 150 15.83 -1.74 -13.47
CA ALA A 150 15.46 -2.94 -12.73
C ALA A 150 14.01 -3.34 -12.98
N ALA A 151 13.08 -2.38 -13.02
CA ALA A 151 11.68 -2.63 -13.33
C ALA A 151 11.50 -3.14 -14.77
N ALA A 152 12.21 -2.55 -15.75
CA ALA A 152 12.19 -2.98 -17.14
C ALA A 152 12.68 -4.42 -17.32
N TYR A 153 13.60 -4.88 -16.47
CA TYR A 153 14.08 -6.26 -16.45
C TYR A 153 13.14 -7.21 -15.70
N TYR A 154 12.64 -6.76 -14.53
CA TYR A 154 11.82 -7.57 -13.63
C TYR A 154 10.52 -8.07 -14.25
N PHE A 155 9.74 -7.16 -14.86
CA PHE A 155 8.41 -7.52 -15.34
C PHE A 155 8.44 -8.54 -16.50
N PRO A 156 9.26 -8.40 -17.55
CA PRO A 156 9.40 -9.46 -18.55
C PRO A 156 9.95 -10.77 -17.97
N ALA A 157 10.88 -10.69 -17.02
CA ALA A 157 11.40 -11.87 -16.35
C ALA A 157 10.31 -12.62 -15.57
N LEU A 158 9.38 -11.91 -14.93
CA LEU A 158 8.30 -12.52 -14.14
C LEU A 158 7.16 -13.04 -15.00
N PHE A 159 6.68 -12.24 -15.96
CA PHE A 159 5.45 -12.48 -16.71
C PHE A 159 5.66 -12.93 -18.16
N GLY A 160 6.90 -12.92 -18.66
CA GLY A 160 7.25 -13.25 -20.04
C GLY A 160 7.42 -12.01 -20.95
N GLU A 161 8.06 -12.20 -22.12
CA GLU A 161 8.46 -11.11 -23.03
C GLU A 161 7.29 -10.31 -23.62
N GLY A 162 6.07 -10.81 -23.57
CA GLY A 162 4.87 -10.11 -24.07
C GLY A 162 4.23 -9.15 -23.08
N TYR A 163 4.76 -9.04 -21.85
CA TYR A 163 4.17 -8.18 -20.82
C TYR A 163 4.51 -6.70 -21.08
N THR A 164 3.47 -5.88 -21.24
CA THR A 164 3.57 -4.43 -21.29
C THR A 164 2.84 -3.83 -20.08
N ARG A 165 3.54 -3.03 -19.29
CA ARG A 165 2.95 -2.26 -18.21
C ARG A 165 2.10 -1.13 -18.82
N ARG A 166 0.79 -1.17 -18.58
CA ARG A 166 -0.13 -0.07 -18.88
C ARG A 166 -0.06 1.03 -17.85
#